data_55cc0df1c9e9ed29d8b851236a6bf471
#
_entry.id   55cc0df1c9e9ed29d8b851236a6bf471
#
_cell.length_a   1.000
_cell.length_b   1.000
_cell.length_c   1.000
_cell.angle_alpha   90.00
_cell.angle_beta   90.00
_cell.angle_gamma   90.00
#
_symmetry.space_group_name_H-M   'P 1'
#
loop_
_entity.id
_entity.type
_entity.pdbx_description
1 polymer ?
#
loop_
_entity_poly.entity_id
_entity_poly.type
_entity_poly.pdbx_seq_one_letter_code
_entity_poly.pdbx_strand_id
1 'polypeptide(L)'
;MVLFLQPVFQERLWGGTNLTQFGYDIPNNSTGECWAISAHKNGPNTILNGKHKGKSLKQVWDEDKALFGNDSRKDFPLLTKILDAHDRLSVQVHPDDEYTLKHEGEYGKTECWYILDAQPGAEIIYGVNATSKNELEHMIDYHEFDYLFKHVPVKPGDFFY
;
A
#
# COMPACT_ATOMS: atom_id res chain seq x y z
N MET A 1 15.56 20.74 -3.11
CA MET A 1 16.44 19.76 -2.42
C MET A 1 15.80 18.39 -2.59
N VAL A 2 16.58 17.35 -2.87
CA VAL A 2 16.08 15.96 -2.93
C VAL A 2 16.37 15.28 -1.61
N LEU A 3 15.39 14.58 -1.04
CA LEU A 3 15.53 13.75 0.14
C LEU A 3 15.72 12.29 -0.30
N PHE A 4 16.80 11.64 0.14
CA PHE A 4 16.98 10.21 0.01
C PHE A 4 16.43 9.53 1.26
N LEU A 5 15.57 8.55 1.06
CA LEU A 5 14.88 7.85 2.13
C LEU A 5 15.41 6.43 2.26
N GLN A 6 15.62 6.00 3.50
CA GLN A 6 15.86 4.59 3.78
C GLN A 6 14.51 3.86 3.77
N PRO A 7 14.31 2.87 2.89
CA PRO A 7 13.07 2.12 2.86
C PRO A 7 12.86 1.32 4.14
N VAL A 8 11.60 1.08 4.49
CA VAL A 8 11.21 0.21 5.60
C VAL A 8 10.60 -1.05 5.02
N PHE A 9 11.12 -2.21 5.40
CA PHE A 9 10.62 -3.49 4.94
C PHE A 9 9.65 -4.08 5.95
N GLN A 10 8.63 -4.76 5.43
CA GLN A 10 7.63 -5.47 6.23
C GLN A 10 7.59 -6.93 5.81
N GLU A 11 7.76 -7.80 6.78
CA GLU A 11 7.54 -9.22 6.61
C GLU A 11 6.05 -9.51 6.44
N ARG A 12 5.71 -10.39 5.51
CA ARG A 12 4.35 -10.85 5.24
C ARG A 12 4.35 -12.33 4.92
N LEU A 13 3.32 -13.05 5.34
CA LEU A 13 3.18 -14.48 5.03
C LEU A 13 3.19 -14.78 3.53
N TRP A 14 2.68 -13.83 2.74
CA TRP A 14 2.64 -13.89 1.28
C TRP A 14 3.87 -13.25 0.60
N GLY A 15 4.84 -12.75 1.36
CA GLY A 15 6.03 -12.10 0.85
C GLY A 15 7.02 -13.07 0.22
N GLY A 16 7.92 -12.54 -0.58
CA GLY A 16 8.96 -13.28 -1.29
C GLY A 16 10.32 -12.59 -1.26
N THR A 17 11.09 -12.80 -2.31
CA THR A 17 12.45 -12.26 -2.45
C THR A 17 12.63 -11.38 -3.70
N ASN A 18 11.54 -11.13 -4.46
CA ASN A 18 11.63 -10.42 -5.75
C ASN A 18 11.99 -8.94 -5.62
N LEU A 19 11.81 -8.34 -4.44
CA LEU A 19 12.27 -6.96 -4.21
C LEU A 19 13.77 -6.79 -4.43
N THR A 20 14.57 -7.85 -4.37
CA THR A 20 16.01 -7.84 -4.71
C THR A 20 16.27 -7.45 -6.17
N GLN A 21 15.33 -7.71 -7.09
CA GLN A 21 15.45 -7.33 -8.51
C GLN A 21 15.53 -5.81 -8.70
N PHE A 22 14.99 -5.04 -7.75
CA PHE A 22 15.03 -3.59 -7.73
C PHE A 22 16.23 -3.04 -6.96
N GLY A 23 17.19 -3.90 -6.59
CA GLY A 23 18.42 -3.52 -5.88
C GLY A 23 18.24 -3.33 -4.38
N TYR A 24 17.14 -3.79 -3.79
CA TYR A 24 16.92 -3.75 -2.35
C TYR A 24 17.63 -4.90 -1.62
N ASP A 25 18.28 -4.56 -0.51
CA ASP A 25 18.81 -5.54 0.44
C ASP A 25 17.71 -5.88 1.45
N ILE A 26 16.99 -6.96 1.17
CA ILE A 26 15.84 -7.38 1.97
C ILE A 26 16.26 -8.13 3.24
N PRO A 27 15.58 -7.97 4.38
CA PRO A 27 15.99 -8.56 5.65
C PRO A 27 15.77 -10.07 5.75
N ASN A 28 14.85 -10.64 4.97
CA ASN A 28 14.52 -12.08 4.99
C ASN A 28 13.81 -12.51 3.71
N ASN A 29 13.51 -13.83 3.61
CA ASN A 29 12.89 -14.44 2.43
C ASN A 29 11.35 -14.28 2.37
N SER A 30 10.75 -13.61 3.33
CA SER A 30 9.31 -13.34 3.43
C SER A 30 9.02 -11.84 3.43
N THR A 31 9.84 -11.05 2.72
CA THR A 31 9.68 -9.60 2.63
C THR A 31 8.60 -9.27 1.62
N GLY A 32 7.40 -8.96 2.11
CA GLY A 32 6.25 -8.69 1.24
C GLY A 32 6.10 -7.22 0.84
N GLU A 33 6.57 -6.27 1.65
CA GLU A 33 6.41 -4.86 1.38
C GLU A 33 7.71 -4.08 1.58
N CYS A 34 8.03 -3.22 0.62
CA CYS A 34 8.99 -2.13 0.77
C CYS A 34 8.22 -0.82 0.86
N TRP A 35 8.22 -0.18 2.02
CA TRP A 35 7.66 1.16 2.19
C TRP A 35 8.69 2.19 1.73
N ALA A 36 8.60 2.53 0.47
CA ALA A 36 9.58 3.38 -0.20
C ALA A 36 9.42 4.85 0.20
N ILE A 37 8.19 5.33 0.40
CA ILE A 37 7.89 6.67 0.93
C ILE A 37 6.85 6.51 2.04
N SER A 38 7.25 6.75 3.28
CA SER A 38 6.40 6.57 4.45
C SER A 38 6.72 7.56 5.56
N ALA A 39 5.70 8.27 6.03
CA ALA A 39 5.73 8.98 7.31
C ALA A 39 4.79 8.30 8.34
N HIS A 40 4.32 7.09 8.02
CA HIS A 40 3.38 6.36 8.87
C HIS A 40 4.02 5.96 10.21
N LYS A 41 3.24 6.03 11.30
CA LYS A 41 3.70 5.77 12.68
C LYS A 41 4.39 4.41 12.86
N ASN A 42 3.97 3.39 12.10
CA ASN A 42 4.47 2.02 12.19
C ASN A 42 5.70 1.74 11.30
N GLY A 43 6.20 2.72 10.57
CA GLY A 43 7.36 2.55 9.68
C GLY A 43 7.71 3.83 8.93
N PRO A 44 8.08 4.91 9.63
CA PRO A 44 8.53 6.13 8.97
C PRO A 44 9.92 5.94 8.38
N ASN A 45 10.13 6.39 7.15
CA ASN A 45 11.47 6.36 6.55
C ASN A 45 12.42 7.30 7.28
N THR A 46 13.69 6.90 7.37
CA THR A 46 14.79 7.75 7.80
C THR A 46 15.39 8.48 6.61
N ILE A 47 15.69 9.77 6.77
CA ILE A 47 16.34 10.59 5.76
C ILE A 47 17.85 10.35 5.82
N LEU A 48 18.44 10.07 4.64
CA LEU A 48 19.84 9.67 4.53
C LEU A 48 20.79 10.82 4.20
N ASN A 49 20.28 12.00 3.81
CA ASN A 49 21.11 13.11 3.30
C ASN A 49 20.71 14.50 3.80
N GLY A 50 21.60 15.46 3.54
CA GLY A 50 21.35 16.88 3.78
C GLY A 50 21.18 17.25 5.27
N LYS A 51 20.58 18.42 5.51
CA LYS A 51 20.40 18.99 6.86
C LYS A 51 19.44 18.17 7.76
N HIS A 52 18.67 17.30 7.16
CA HIS A 52 17.70 16.45 7.86
C HIS A 52 18.14 15.00 8.02
N LYS A 53 19.41 14.69 7.66
CA LYS A 53 19.94 13.33 7.83
C LYS A 53 19.72 12.79 9.24
N GLY A 54 19.19 11.57 9.33
CA GLY A 54 18.90 10.88 10.59
C GLY A 54 17.52 11.18 11.16
N LYS A 55 16.80 12.19 10.67
CA LYS A 55 15.40 12.42 11.06
C LYS A 55 14.46 11.50 10.29
N SER A 56 13.31 11.20 10.87
CA SER A 56 12.25 10.53 10.13
C SER A 56 11.54 11.50 9.17
N LEU A 57 10.95 10.96 8.09
CA LEU A 57 10.13 11.74 7.18
C LEU A 57 8.97 12.44 7.91
N LYS A 58 8.38 11.78 8.92
CA LYS A 58 7.33 12.36 9.77
C LYS A 58 7.82 13.59 10.53
N GLN A 59 9.00 13.50 11.15
CA GLN A 59 9.58 14.64 11.86
C GLN A 59 9.82 15.83 10.92
N VAL A 60 10.35 15.59 9.72
CA VAL A 60 10.59 16.66 8.76
C VAL A 60 9.30 17.22 8.18
N TRP A 61 8.29 16.39 7.98
CA TRP A 61 6.94 16.84 7.62
C TRP A 61 6.37 17.82 8.64
N ASP A 62 6.57 17.55 9.93
CA ASP A 62 6.04 18.41 11.01
C ASP A 62 6.86 19.70 11.18
N GLU A 63 8.20 19.63 11.02
CA GLU A 63 9.12 20.72 11.34
C GLU A 63 9.40 21.65 10.15
N ASP A 64 9.34 21.20 8.93
CA ASP A 64 9.77 21.95 7.73
C ASP A 64 8.76 21.81 6.57
N LYS A 65 7.55 22.29 6.79
CA LYS A 65 6.47 22.27 5.80
C LYS A 65 6.83 22.94 4.47
N ALA A 66 7.79 23.85 4.46
CA ALA A 66 8.24 24.53 3.26
C ALA A 66 8.83 23.56 2.21
N LEU A 67 9.43 22.45 2.64
CA LEU A 67 9.92 21.40 1.75
C LEU A 67 8.80 20.68 0.99
N PHE A 68 7.58 20.74 1.49
CA PHE A 68 6.40 20.06 0.98
C PHE A 68 5.37 21.07 0.43
N GLY A 69 5.83 22.25 -0.01
CA GLY A 69 4.95 23.28 -0.59
C GLY A 69 4.00 23.94 0.43
N ASN A 70 4.35 23.94 1.73
CA ASN A 70 3.53 24.44 2.82
C ASN A 70 2.16 23.75 2.91
N ASP A 71 2.11 22.46 2.64
CA ASP A 71 0.91 21.64 2.74
C ASP A 71 0.30 21.76 4.14
N SER A 72 -0.98 22.11 4.20
CA SER A 72 -1.70 22.38 5.46
C SER A 72 -2.17 21.13 6.20
N ARG A 73 -2.11 19.95 5.57
CA ARG A 73 -2.54 18.69 6.20
C ARG A 73 -1.68 18.38 7.42
N LYS A 74 -2.32 17.85 8.45
CA LYS A 74 -1.65 17.41 9.67
C LYS A 74 -0.71 16.25 9.36
N ASP A 75 -1.22 15.24 8.70
CA ASP A 75 -0.48 14.03 8.40
C ASP A 75 0.05 14.02 6.96
N PHE A 76 1.19 13.35 6.76
CA PHE A 76 1.76 13.15 5.44
C PHE A 76 0.80 12.29 4.60
N PRO A 77 0.43 12.75 3.39
CA PRO A 77 -0.72 12.20 2.68
C PRO A 77 -0.46 10.91 1.92
N LEU A 78 0.79 10.45 1.84
CA LEU A 78 1.17 9.35 0.96
C LEU A 78 1.84 8.21 1.74
N LEU A 79 1.54 6.99 1.30
CA LEU A 79 2.28 5.80 1.65
C LEU A 79 2.56 5.04 0.34
N THR A 80 3.78 5.16 -0.18
CA THR A 80 4.18 4.46 -1.39
C THR A 80 4.86 3.15 -1.02
N LYS A 81 4.32 2.05 -1.53
CA LYS A 81 4.85 0.70 -1.30
C LYS A 81 5.24 0.05 -2.62
N ILE A 82 6.24 -0.81 -2.58
CA ILE A 82 6.47 -1.83 -3.60
C ILE A 82 6.16 -3.17 -2.94
N LEU A 83 5.26 -3.94 -3.53
CA LEU A 83 4.79 -5.20 -2.99
C LEU A 83 5.41 -6.36 -3.76
N ASP A 84 5.88 -7.38 -3.05
CA ASP A 84 6.23 -8.69 -3.61
C ASP A 84 5.18 -9.70 -3.18
N ALA A 85 4.15 -9.83 -4.00
CA ALA A 85 3.05 -10.76 -3.79
C ALA A 85 3.42 -12.15 -4.32
N HIS A 86 4.20 -12.90 -3.54
CA HIS A 86 4.59 -14.28 -3.88
C HIS A 86 3.43 -15.26 -3.69
N ASP A 87 2.47 -14.94 -2.83
CA ASP A 87 1.25 -15.69 -2.60
C ASP A 87 0.05 -14.73 -2.53
N ARG A 88 -1.15 -15.25 -2.34
CA ARG A 88 -2.40 -14.49 -2.29
C ARG A 88 -2.41 -13.50 -1.12
N LEU A 89 -2.72 -12.25 -1.42
CA LEU A 89 -2.99 -11.23 -0.42
C LEU A 89 -4.40 -11.40 0.14
N SER A 90 -4.62 -10.86 1.34
CA SER A 90 -5.97 -10.71 1.89
C SER A 90 -6.81 -9.79 1.00
N VAL A 91 -8.08 -10.16 0.80
CA VAL A 91 -9.05 -9.27 0.15
C VAL A 91 -9.48 -8.21 1.16
N GLN A 92 -9.37 -6.94 0.78
CA GLN A 92 -9.66 -5.81 1.64
C GLN A 92 -10.60 -4.83 0.97
N VAL A 93 -11.47 -4.20 1.78
CA VAL A 93 -12.27 -3.04 1.40
C VAL A 93 -11.75 -1.85 2.19
N HIS A 94 -11.50 -0.74 1.50
CA HIS A 94 -11.06 0.49 2.13
C HIS A 94 -12.23 1.49 2.15
N PRO A 95 -12.81 1.78 3.33
CA PRO A 95 -13.86 2.77 3.47
C PRO A 95 -13.36 4.20 3.18
N ASP A 96 -14.29 5.10 2.91
CA ASP A 96 -14.02 6.53 2.77
C ASP A 96 -13.70 7.23 4.10
N ASP A 97 -13.35 8.51 4.00
CA ASP A 97 -13.01 9.34 5.16
C ASP A 97 -14.17 9.51 6.14
N GLU A 98 -15.43 9.58 5.63
CA GLU A 98 -16.60 9.79 6.48
C GLU A 98 -16.81 8.59 7.41
N TYR A 99 -16.74 7.39 6.85
CA TYR A 99 -16.88 6.16 7.63
C TYR A 99 -15.71 5.97 8.62
N THR A 100 -14.47 6.09 8.11
CA THR A 100 -13.28 5.77 8.92
C THR A 100 -13.02 6.78 10.03
N LEU A 101 -13.22 8.08 9.79
CA LEU A 101 -13.09 9.09 10.85
C LEU A 101 -14.10 8.87 11.99
N LYS A 102 -15.31 8.38 11.65
CA LYS A 102 -16.36 8.12 12.63
C LYS A 102 -16.12 6.83 13.44
N HIS A 103 -15.62 5.78 12.81
CA HIS A 103 -15.57 4.43 13.39
C HIS A 103 -14.17 4.00 13.83
N GLU A 104 -13.11 4.49 13.15
CA GLU A 104 -11.73 4.08 13.39
C GLU A 104 -10.85 5.24 13.88
N GLY A 105 -11.31 6.49 13.76
CA GLY A 105 -10.53 7.69 14.15
C GLY A 105 -9.34 7.97 13.22
N GLU A 106 -9.32 7.38 12.03
CA GLU A 106 -8.29 7.56 11.00
C GLU A 106 -8.95 7.96 9.68
N TYR A 107 -8.17 8.50 8.74
CA TYR A 107 -8.65 8.78 7.40
C TYR A 107 -8.85 7.49 6.60
N GLY A 108 -9.77 7.53 5.65
CA GLY A 108 -9.94 6.50 4.64
C GLY A 108 -8.68 6.29 3.82
N LYS A 109 -8.63 5.20 3.07
CA LYS A 109 -7.48 4.85 2.27
C LYS A 109 -7.86 4.78 0.80
N THR A 110 -7.71 5.91 0.10
CA THR A 110 -7.72 5.90 -1.37
C THR A 110 -6.44 5.22 -1.86
N GLU A 111 -6.58 4.22 -2.69
CA GLU A 111 -5.47 3.39 -3.13
C GLU A 111 -5.46 3.23 -4.64
N CYS A 112 -4.27 3.18 -5.21
CA CYS A 112 -4.09 2.80 -6.60
C CYS A 112 -2.93 1.80 -6.72
N TRP A 113 -2.98 0.95 -7.74
CA TRP A 113 -1.96 -0.04 -8.03
C TRP A 113 -1.42 0.15 -9.44
N TYR A 114 -0.10 0.06 -9.54
CA TYR A 114 0.61 -0.03 -10.81
C TYR A 114 1.39 -1.34 -10.84
N ILE A 115 1.13 -2.17 -11.83
CA ILE A 115 1.76 -3.49 -11.95
C ILE A 115 3.16 -3.33 -12.54
N LEU A 116 4.17 -3.59 -11.72
CA LEU A 116 5.58 -3.54 -12.13
C LEU A 116 6.00 -4.80 -12.87
N ASP A 117 5.56 -5.97 -12.37
CA ASP A 117 5.84 -7.28 -12.93
C ASP A 117 4.67 -8.24 -12.62
N ALA A 118 4.51 -9.27 -13.42
CA ALA A 118 3.45 -10.27 -13.24
C ALA A 118 3.86 -11.60 -13.86
N GLN A 119 3.69 -12.69 -13.12
CA GLN A 119 3.87 -14.03 -13.65
C GLN A 119 2.76 -14.36 -14.67
N PRO A 120 3.02 -15.26 -15.66
CA PRO A 120 1.98 -15.73 -16.56
C PRO A 120 0.76 -16.26 -15.80
N GLY A 121 -0.43 -15.72 -16.11
CA GLY A 121 -1.67 -16.10 -15.45
C GLY A 121 -1.92 -15.40 -14.11
N ALA A 122 -1.09 -14.42 -13.73
CA ALA A 122 -1.34 -13.59 -12.54
C ALA A 122 -2.63 -12.80 -12.70
N GLU A 123 -3.36 -12.66 -11.60
CA GLU A 123 -4.61 -11.91 -11.51
C GLU A 123 -4.72 -11.18 -10.18
N ILE A 124 -5.54 -10.14 -10.15
CA ILE A 124 -5.96 -9.46 -8.93
C ILE A 124 -7.46 -9.61 -8.74
N ILE A 125 -7.90 -9.55 -7.49
CA ILE A 125 -9.31 -9.40 -7.17
C ILE A 125 -9.63 -7.89 -7.21
N TYR A 126 -10.46 -7.50 -8.19
CA TYR A 126 -10.82 -6.10 -8.39
C TYR A 126 -12.31 -5.96 -8.65
N GLY A 127 -13.05 -5.70 -7.57
CA GLY A 127 -14.50 -5.62 -7.55
C GLY A 127 -15.18 -6.95 -7.23
N VAL A 128 -16.50 -6.94 -7.38
CA VAL A 128 -17.38 -8.07 -7.13
C VAL A 128 -18.29 -8.34 -8.32
N ASN A 129 -18.79 -9.57 -8.42
CA ASN A 129 -19.74 -10.00 -9.45
C ASN A 129 -21.19 -9.76 -9.05
N ALA A 130 -21.46 -9.50 -7.76
CA ALA A 130 -22.82 -9.20 -7.28
C ALA A 130 -23.40 -7.95 -7.98
N THR A 131 -24.62 -8.03 -8.44
CA THR A 131 -25.32 -6.97 -9.20
C THR A 131 -26.24 -6.11 -8.31
N SER A 132 -26.45 -6.52 -7.07
CA SER A 132 -27.25 -5.80 -6.08
C SER A 132 -26.70 -5.98 -4.67
N LYS A 133 -27.12 -5.09 -3.76
CA LYS A 133 -26.73 -5.17 -2.35
C LYS A 133 -27.22 -6.48 -1.71
N ASN A 134 -28.47 -6.90 -2.01
CA ASN A 134 -29.03 -8.13 -1.45
C ASN A 134 -28.26 -9.37 -1.93
N GLU A 135 -27.85 -9.39 -3.20
CA GLU A 135 -27.02 -10.46 -3.74
C GLU A 135 -25.66 -10.49 -3.09
N LEU A 136 -25.02 -9.32 -2.90
CA LEU A 136 -23.75 -9.20 -2.19
C LEU A 136 -23.86 -9.74 -0.76
N GLU A 137 -24.87 -9.33 -0.01
CA GLU A 137 -25.13 -9.80 1.35
C GLU A 137 -25.35 -11.32 1.38
N HIS A 138 -26.16 -11.84 0.46
CA HIS A 138 -26.38 -13.28 0.32
C HIS A 138 -25.08 -14.03 0.07
N MET A 139 -24.27 -13.62 -0.90
CA MET A 139 -23.02 -14.31 -1.25
C MET A 139 -21.99 -14.27 -0.09
N ILE A 140 -21.98 -13.20 0.70
CA ILE A 140 -21.15 -13.08 1.90
C ILE A 140 -21.65 -14.06 2.99
N ASP A 141 -22.93 -14.05 3.29
CA ASP A 141 -23.54 -14.87 4.35
C ASP A 141 -23.38 -16.38 4.08
N TYR A 142 -23.42 -16.78 2.82
CA TYR A 142 -23.24 -18.17 2.39
C TYR A 142 -21.81 -18.53 2.01
N HIS A 143 -20.86 -17.60 2.20
CA HIS A 143 -19.40 -17.80 1.92
C HIS A 143 -19.11 -18.17 0.45
N GLU A 144 -19.89 -17.65 -0.48
CA GLU A 144 -19.73 -17.89 -1.93
C GLU A 144 -18.63 -17.04 -2.54
N PHE A 145 -17.47 -16.93 -1.88
CA PHE A 145 -16.39 -16.01 -2.24
C PHE A 145 -15.77 -16.29 -3.61
N ASP A 146 -15.70 -17.56 -4.02
CA ASP A 146 -15.19 -17.93 -5.35
C ASP A 146 -16.04 -17.38 -6.50
N TYR A 147 -17.32 -17.18 -6.27
CA TYR A 147 -18.24 -16.56 -7.24
C TYR A 147 -18.37 -15.06 -7.05
N LEU A 148 -18.24 -14.59 -5.82
CA LEU A 148 -18.35 -13.19 -5.47
C LEU A 148 -17.22 -12.35 -6.05
N PHE A 149 -15.99 -12.81 -5.95
CA PHE A 149 -14.84 -12.00 -6.32
C PHE A 149 -14.63 -11.94 -7.83
N LYS A 150 -14.40 -10.73 -8.33
CA LYS A 150 -14.06 -10.52 -9.73
C LYS A 150 -12.55 -10.61 -9.92
N HIS A 151 -12.14 -11.68 -10.61
CA HIS A 151 -10.74 -11.91 -10.97
C HIS A 151 -10.40 -11.18 -12.26
N VAL A 152 -9.36 -10.36 -12.22
CA VAL A 152 -8.89 -9.56 -13.36
C VAL A 152 -7.45 -9.94 -13.68
N PRO A 153 -7.18 -10.51 -14.86
CA PRO A 153 -5.81 -10.79 -15.30
C PRO A 153 -4.98 -9.50 -15.36
N VAL A 154 -3.71 -9.60 -14.95
CA VAL A 154 -2.81 -8.44 -14.92
C VAL A 154 -1.52 -8.70 -15.70
N LYS A 155 -0.92 -7.60 -16.17
CA LYS A 155 0.38 -7.58 -16.82
C LYS A 155 1.16 -6.33 -16.42
N PRO A 156 2.49 -6.30 -16.59
CA PRO A 156 3.29 -5.11 -16.39
C PRO A 156 2.73 -3.90 -17.15
N GLY A 157 2.62 -2.75 -16.48
CA GLY A 157 2.08 -1.52 -17.01
C GLY A 157 0.59 -1.28 -16.75
N ASP A 158 -0.14 -2.27 -16.25
CA ASP A 158 -1.56 -2.07 -15.89
C ASP A 158 -1.67 -1.17 -14.65
N PHE A 159 -2.75 -0.37 -14.63
CA PHE A 159 -3.05 0.58 -13.54
C PHE A 159 -4.49 0.41 -13.08
N PHE A 160 -4.68 0.39 -11.77
CA PHE A 160 -5.97 0.24 -11.09
C PHE A 160 -6.15 1.35 -10.06
N TYR A 161 -7.37 1.95 -10.03
CA TYR A 161 -7.71 3.04 -9.11
C TYR A 161 -9.09 2.81 -8.51
#